data_5ce607e3f468da67dc1586a00c09e65b
#
_entry.id   5ce607e3f468da67dc1586a00c09e65b
#
_cell.length_a   1.000
_cell.length_b   1.000
_cell.length_c   1.000
_cell.angle_alpha   90.00
_cell.angle_beta   90.00
_cell.angle_gamma   90.00
#
_symmetry.space_group_name_H-M   'P 1'
#
loop_
_entity.id
_entity.type
_entity.pdbx_description
1 polymer ?
#
loop_
_entity_poly.entity_id
_entity_poly.type
_entity_poly.pdbx_seq_one_letter_code
_entity_poly.pdbx_strand_id
1 'polypeptide(L)'
;MASRVSLRLTPQKLLSFNGRVNLNNKPDPKPDPSPNFVSAQGDATFSNYSEGTASILTATQADTLVEGGITAAIAEAKASFDPTFSSLFTQAAVVGLSGQFEGTSDSEAKVLASFAVGRNQSFSFDFSADLELTAKEIENPDVEYNKGQSTTTFLVLDTTNPNKAKVLDYFGIQGKLISSDQIGDLKFGRSRNVTIDSRDKDSDIDGDNGTDFLNGNAVGTYERNFNRNTNLTIVKINTSSVELAGDTLIGNLGTDVIYGTIRKDSLRGTTGDDKLYASLGDDKLSGNRGNDVLDAGQGNDLLNGDDGNDTLYGGKGNDTLNGNGGNDVLVGGDGNDTFTFKRTDSLFKKDFDVIQDFQVGVDKLVLDGWGSQGKITDTKDGALLTLNSLSLSSSNNPQESILFSNLSASDISSVI
;
A
#
# COMPACT_ATOMS: atom_id res chain seq x y z
N MET A 1 -4.33 4.00 33.23
CA MET A 1 -4.95 5.28 32.86
C MET A 1 -4.01 6.00 31.93
N ALA A 2 -4.18 5.81 30.64
CA ALA A 2 -3.39 6.50 29.62
C ALA A 2 -4.12 7.79 29.24
N SER A 3 -3.43 8.91 29.41
CA SER A 3 -3.93 10.25 29.10
C SER A 3 -3.94 10.44 27.58
N ARG A 4 -5.10 10.52 26.95
CA ARG A 4 -5.25 10.95 25.56
C ARG A 4 -5.05 12.46 25.50
N VAL A 5 -3.96 12.91 24.91
CA VAL A 5 -3.78 14.31 24.52
C VAL A 5 -4.44 14.48 23.15
N SER A 6 -5.62 15.08 23.11
CA SER A 6 -6.27 15.48 21.86
C SER A 6 -5.78 16.88 21.47
N LEU A 7 -4.89 16.97 20.51
CA LEU A 7 -4.55 18.25 19.87
C LEU A 7 -5.62 18.54 18.79
N ARG A 8 -6.48 19.50 19.05
CA ARG A 8 -7.36 20.08 18.01
C ARG A 8 -6.55 21.08 17.18
N LEU A 9 -6.09 20.65 16.02
CA LEU A 9 -5.60 21.53 14.97
C LEU A 9 -6.76 21.76 13.98
N THR A 10 -7.11 23.01 13.72
CA THR A 10 -8.13 23.34 12.71
C THR A 10 -7.52 23.19 11.32
N PRO A 11 -8.26 22.64 10.32
CA PRO A 11 -7.75 22.35 8.97
C PRO A 11 -7.09 23.54 8.25
N GLN A 12 -7.51 24.76 8.56
CA GLN A 12 -6.99 25.99 7.93
C GLN A 12 -5.53 26.33 8.29
N LYS A 13 -4.92 25.68 9.27
CA LYS A 13 -3.52 25.94 9.65
C LYS A 13 -2.50 24.99 9.00
N LEU A 14 -2.94 23.87 8.47
CA LEU A 14 -2.07 22.93 7.75
C LEU A 14 -1.89 23.27 6.25
N LEU A 15 -2.85 23.97 5.66
CA LEU A 15 -2.83 24.35 4.24
C LEU A 15 -2.19 25.72 3.94
N SER A 16 -1.59 26.41 4.92
CA SER A 16 -0.97 27.73 4.69
C SER A 16 0.57 27.70 4.58
N PHE A 17 1.16 26.66 4.05
CA PHE A 17 2.54 26.72 3.57
C PHE A 17 2.57 27.21 2.12
N ASN A 18 2.26 28.52 1.93
CA ASN A 18 2.54 29.22 0.68
C ASN A 18 4.02 29.57 0.59
N GLY A 19 4.85 28.58 0.28
CA GLY A 19 6.17 28.81 -0.26
C GLY A 19 6.04 29.11 -1.75
N ARG A 20 6.20 30.36 -2.17
CA ARG A 20 6.38 30.70 -3.59
C ARG A 20 7.69 30.09 -4.07
N VAL A 21 7.62 29.01 -4.82
CA VAL A 21 8.76 28.45 -5.53
C VAL A 21 8.99 29.27 -6.81
N ASN A 22 10.20 29.71 -6.98
CA ASN A 22 10.68 30.51 -8.12
C ASN A 22 10.95 29.57 -9.29
N LEU A 23 10.12 29.62 -10.33
CA LEU A 23 10.15 28.78 -11.52
C LEU A 23 11.28 29.18 -12.49
N ASN A 24 12.52 28.97 -12.13
CA ASN A 24 13.65 29.00 -13.08
C ASN A 24 14.80 28.20 -12.51
N ASN A 25 14.79 26.88 -12.68
CA ASN A 25 16.06 26.12 -12.73
C ASN A 25 15.85 24.71 -13.30
N LYS A 26 16.84 24.27 -14.06
CA LYS A 26 17.09 22.90 -14.53
C LYS A 26 16.91 21.87 -13.42
N PRO A 27 16.52 20.62 -13.75
CA PRO A 27 16.42 19.56 -12.77
C PRO A 27 17.77 19.35 -12.06
N ASP A 28 17.79 19.64 -10.78
CA ASP A 28 18.92 19.34 -9.89
C ASP A 28 18.67 17.91 -9.36
N PRO A 29 19.64 16.99 -9.44
CA PRO A 29 19.47 15.61 -8.94
C PRO A 29 19.56 15.53 -7.41
N LYS A 30 19.23 16.57 -6.68
CA LYS A 30 19.14 16.51 -5.21
C LYS A 30 17.73 16.12 -4.80
N PRO A 31 17.56 15.19 -3.85
CA PRO A 31 16.26 14.87 -3.31
C PRO A 31 15.62 16.15 -2.74
N ASP A 32 14.39 16.40 -3.15
CA ASP A 32 13.59 17.51 -2.66
C ASP A 32 13.34 17.32 -1.15
N PRO A 33 13.82 18.22 -0.27
CA PRO A 33 13.62 18.11 1.16
C PRO A 33 12.17 18.46 1.59
N SER A 34 11.24 18.59 0.65
CA SER A 34 9.85 18.87 0.98
C SER A 34 9.20 17.67 1.68
N PRO A 35 8.34 17.91 2.68
CA PRO A 35 7.63 16.85 3.35
C PRO A 35 6.82 16.00 2.38
N ASN A 36 6.88 14.66 2.51
CA ASN A 36 5.94 13.80 1.82
C ASN A 36 4.56 13.94 2.45
N PHE A 37 3.52 14.05 1.65
CA PHE A 37 2.16 14.15 2.14
C PHE A 37 1.16 13.50 1.20
N VAL A 38 0.04 13.08 1.77
CA VAL A 38 -1.14 12.65 1.03
C VAL A 38 -2.38 13.04 1.80
N SER A 39 -3.40 13.49 1.11
CA SER A 39 -4.71 13.75 1.68
C SER A 39 -5.83 13.25 0.77
N ALA A 40 -6.92 12.81 1.40
CA ALA A 40 -8.14 12.41 0.75
C ALA A 40 -9.32 13.02 1.49
N GLN A 41 -10.19 13.70 0.79
CA GLN A 41 -11.40 14.29 1.34
C GLN A 41 -12.60 13.87 0.50
N GLY A 42 -13.73 13.69 1.16
CA GLY A 42 -15.01 13.46 0.54
C GLY A 42 -16.11 14.25 1.24
N ASP A 43 -16.93 14.91 0.45
CA ASP A 43 -18.13 15.61 0.88
C ASP A 43 -19.35 15.08 0.12
N ALA A 44 -20.46 14.87 0.82
CA ALA A 44 -21.70 14.52 0.17
C ALA A 44 -22.90 15.16 0.87
N THR A 45 -23.80 15.70 0.09
CA THR A 45 -25.05 16.26 0.59
C THR A 45 -26.24 15.60 -0.09
N PHE A 46 -27.34 15.48 0.65
CA PHE A 46 -28.58 14.91 0.17
C PHE A 46 -29.72 15.77 0.70
N SER A 47 -30.61 16.18 -0.19
CA SER A 47 -31.66 17.14 0.12
C SER A 47 -32.95 16.85 -0.66
N ASN A 48 -33.98 17.64 -0.39
CA ASN A 48 -35.25 17.62 -1.16
C ASN A 48 -35.93 16.23 -1.19
N TYR A 49 -35.93 15.54 -0.03
CA TYR A 49 -36.62 14.26 0.08
C TYR A 49 -38.12 14.46 -0.11
N SER A 50 -38.74 13.72 -1.04
CA SER A 50 -40.16 13.80 -1.33
C SER A 50 -41.07 13.25 -0.24
N GLU A 51 -40.50 12.48 0.70
CA GLU A 51 -41.19 11.85 1.84
C GLU A 51 -40.49 12.13 3.15
N GLY A 52 -41.24 12.20 4.26
CA GLY A 52 -40.67 12.35 5.60
C GLY A 52 -39.97 11.09 6.06
N THR A 53 -38.91 11.25 6.86
CA THR A 53 -38.14 10.15 7.45
C THR A 53 -38.88 9.46 8.58
N ALA A 54 -38.82 8.12 8.59
CA ALA A 54 -39.37 7.29 9.67
C ALA A 54 -38.38 7.01 10.77
N SER A 55 -37.10 6.82 10.41
CA SER A 55 -36.00 6.59 11.36
C SER A 55 -34.65 6.99 10.77
N ILE A 56 -33.71 7.33 11.64
CA ILE A 56 -32.37 7.79 11.26
C ILE A 56 -31.36 7.13 12.18
N LEU A 57 -30.22 6.75 11.59
CA LEU A 57 -29.02 6.35 12.28
C LEU A 57 -27.81 7.00 11.60
N THR A 58 -26.97 7.65 12.38
CA THR A 58 -25.68 8.16 11.94
C THR A 58 -24.55 7.42 12.63
N ALA A 59 -23.46 7.18 11.91
CA ALA A 59 -22.25 6.59 12.46
C ALA A 59 -21.03 7.24 11.81
N THR A 60 -19.97 7.40 12.60
CA THR A 60 -18.68 7.91 12.14
C THR A 60 -17.55 7.09 12.74
N GLN A 61 -16.52 6.87 11.97
CA GLN A 61 -15.29 6.23 12.41
C GLN A 61 -14.10 6.99 11.84
N ALA A 62 -13.03 7.12 12.61
CA ALA A 62 -11.80 7.74 12.19
C ALA A 62 -10.63 7.11 12.95
N ASP A 63 -9.68 6.55 12.20
CA ASP A 63 -8.53 5.83 12.70
C ASP A 63 -7.25 6.37 12.05
N THR A 64 -6.16 6.45 12.82
CA THR A 64 -4.83 6.84 12.34
C THR A 64 -3.78 5.95 12.96
N LEU A 65 -2.83 5.53 12.13
CA LEU A 65 -1.62 4.84 12.56
C LEU A 65 -0.42 5.57 11.95
N VAL A 66 0.59 5.87 12.75
CA VAL A 66 1.86 6.45 12.30
C VAL A 66 3.01 5.74 13.00
N GLU A 67 4.03 5.38 12.25
CA GLU A 67 5.22 4.68 12.71
C GLU A 67 6.47 5.35 12.14
N GLY A 68 7.57 5.29 12.89
CA GLY A 68 8.86 5.85 12.50
C GLY A 68 8.90 7.37 12.44
N GLY A 69 10.06 7.95 12.23
CA GLY A 69 10.33 9.35 11.93
C GLY A 69 9.50 10.43 12.65
N ILE A 70 9.40 11.61 12.02
CA ILE A 70 8.47 12.66 12.44
C ILE A 70 7.28 12.64 11.46
N THR A 71 6.19 12.03 11.88
CA THR A 71 4.99 11.82 11.09
C THR A 71 3.75 12.33 11.83
N ALA A 72 2.80 12.88 11.09
CA ALA A 72 1.51 13.31 11.64
C ALA A 72 0.37 12.77 10.75
N ALA A 73 -0.68 12.23 11.37
CA ALA A 73 -1.87 11.79 10.68
C ALA A 73 -3.13 12.43 11.25
N ILE A 74 -4.11 12.68 10.39
CA ILE A 74 -5.42 13.23 10.75
C ILE A 74 -6.49 12.39 10.09
N ALA A 75 -7.48 11.97 10.87
CA ALA A 75 -8.73 11.39 10.37
C ALA A 75 -9.91 12.16 10.98
N GLU A 76 -10.83 12.58 10.14
CA GLU A 76 -12.06 13.23 10.56
C GLU A 76 -13.27 12.68 9.81
N ALA A 77 -14.33 12.35 10.52
CA ALA A 77 -15.59 11.94 9.93
C ALA A 77 -16.76 12.64 10.60
N LYS A 78 -17.67 13.19 9.79
CA LYS A 78 -18.90 13.83 10.27
C LYS A 78 -20.09 13.31 9.48
N ALA A 79 -21.16 13.02 10.18
CA ALA A 79 -22.43 12.65 9.59
C ALA A 79 -23.55 13.43 10.28
N SER A 80 -24.36 14.13 9.53
CA SER A 80 -25.54 14.84 10.03
C SER A 80 -26.78 14.50 9.23
N PHE A 81 -27.92 14.59 9.86
CA PHE A 81 -29.21 14.43 9.25
C PHE A 81 -30.26 15.29 9.95
N ASP A 82 -31.02 16.03 9.17
CA ASP A 82 -32.30 16.59 9.56
C ASP A 82 -33.40 16.12 8.56
N PRO A 83 -34.68 16.33 8.81
CA PRO A 83 -35.74 15.81 7.95
C PRO A 83 -35.67 16.22 6.48
N THR A 84 -34.98 17.29 6.16
CA THR A 84 -34.91 17.86 4.80
C THR A 84 -33.54 17.75 4.15
N PHE A 85 -32.50 17.46 4.96
CA PHE A 85 -31.11 17.51 4.54
C PHE A 85 -30.25 16.51 5.28
N SER A 86 -29.24 15.97 4.63
CA SER A 86 -28.16 15.24 5.28
C SER A 86 -26.83 15.53 4.64
N SER A 87 -25.79 15.53 5.45
CA SER A 87 -24.40 15.66 4.97
C SER A 87 -23.50 14.59 5.56
N LEU A 88 -22.51 14.22 4.77
CA LEU A 88 -21.40 13.39 5.17
C LEU A 88 -20.12 14.10 4.78
N PHE A 89 -19.16 14.09 5.69
CA PHE A 89 -17.82 14.59 5.47
C PHE A 89 -16.83 13.56 5.97
N THR A 90 -15.77 13.30 5.20
CA THR A 90 -14.63 12.51 5.61
C THR A 90 -13.35 13.18 5.15
N GLN A 91 -12.34 13.14 6.00
CA GLN A 91 -10.99 13.59 5.68
C GLN A 91 -9.99 12.61 6.29
N ALA A 92 -9.00 12.24 5.50
CA ALA A 92 -7.85 11.48 5.92
C ALA A 92 -6.60 12.16 5.35
N ALA A 93 -5.59 12.35 6.17
CA ALA A 93 -4.32 12.94 5.73
C ALA A 93 -3.16 12.40 6.55
N VAL A 94 -2.02 12.21 5.90
CA VAL A 94 -0.73 11.88 6.54
C VAL A 94 0.36 12.77 5.96
N VAL A 95 1.27 13.21 6.82
CA VAL A 95 2.43 14.02 6.47
C VAL A 95 3.66 13.42 7.14
N GLY A 96 4.66 13.05 6.38
CA GLY A 96 5.98 12.64 6.84
C GLY A 96 6.97 13.79 6.70
N LEU A 97 7.64 14.17 7.78
CA LEU A 97 8.50 15.36 7.85
C LEU A 97 9.97 15.01 7.80
N SER A 98 10.41 13.96 8.48
CA SER A 98 11.81 13.53 8.45
C SER A 98 11.99 12.13 9.02
N GLY A 99 13.06 11.44 8.57
CA GLY A 99 13.38 10.07 8.90
C GLY A 99 12.53 9.09 8.10
N GLN A 100 12.73 7.84 8.35
CA GLN A 100 11.89 6.80 7.81
C GLN A 100 10.53 6.82 8.50
N PHE A 101 9.48 6.85 7.74
CA PHE A 101 8.12 6.98 8.26
C PHE A 101 7.12 6.16 7.43
N GLU A 102 6.12 5.67 8.13
CA GLU A 102 4.91 5.10 7.55
C GLU A 102 3.69 5.68 8.26
N GLY A 103 2.61 5.87 7.52
CA GLY A 103 1.38 6.37 8.10
C GLY A 103 0.16 6.01 7.30
N THR A 104 -0.90 5.66 8.00
CA THR A 104 -2.23 5.45 7.45
C THR A 104 -3.25 6.30 8.18
N SER A 105 -4.27 6.72 7.46
CA SER A 105 -5.39 7.44 8.04
C SER A 105 -6.67 7.05 7.30
N ASP A 106 -7.69 6.65 8.06
CA ASP A 106 -8.97 6.19 7.54
C ASP A 106 -10.12 6.92 8.23
N SER A 107 -11.13 7.29 7.46
CA SER A 107 -12.34 7.90 7.97
C SER A 107 -13.60 7.39 7.23
N GLU A 108 -14.65 7.12 7.96
CA GLU A 108 -15.96 6.73 7.46
C GLU A 108 -17.06 7.57 8.09
N ALA A 109 -17.92 8.14 7.28
CA ALA A 109 -19.18 8.77 7.69
C ALA A 109 -20.36 8.02 7.05
N LYS A 110 -21.37 7.69 7.84
CA LYS A 110 -22.53 6.92 7.42
C LYS A 110 -23.83 7.50 7.93
N VAL A 111 -24.83 7.54 7.05
CA VAL A 111 -26.22 7.87 7.39
C VAL A 111 -27.13 6.79 6.84
N LEU A 112 -27.97 6.23 7.70
CA LEU A 112 -29.08 5.37 7.34
C LEU A 112 -30.39 6.13 7.61
N ALA A 113 -31.19 6.33 6.59
CA ALA A 113 -32.49 7.00 6.72
C ALA A 113 -33.59 6.11 6.12
N SER A 114 -34.66 5.89 6.88
CA SER A 114 -35.78 5.05 6.46
C SER A 114 -37.00 5.90 6.10
N PHE A 115 -37.73 5.48 5.07
CA PHE A 115 -38.89 6.17 4.51
C PHE A 115 -40.01 5.18 4.25
N ALA A 116 -41.25 5.62 4.39
CA ALA A 116 -42.43 4.85 4.02
C ALA A 116 -43.07 5.49 2.76
N VAL A 117 -42.98 4.78 1.65
CA VAL A 117 -43.53 5.23 0.36
C VAL A 117 -44.84 4.53 0.08
N GLY A 118 -45.88 5.30 -0.20
CA GLY A 118 -47.21 4.78 -0.49
C GLY A 118 -47.32 4.12 -1.88
N ARG A 119 -48.36 3.33 -2.04
CA ARG A 119 -48.64 2.73 -3.35
C ARG A 119 -48.92 3.81 -4.40
N ASN A 120 -48.34 3.68 -5.59
CA ASN A 120 -48.41 4.59 -6.72
C ASN A 120 -47.83 5.99 -6.42
N GLN A 121 -46.92 6.09 -5.45
CA GLN A 121 -46.13 7.30 -5.19
C GLN A 121 -44.75 7.17 -5.77
N SER A 122 -44.12 8.32 -6.08
CA SER A 122 -42.68 8.41 -6.36
C SER A 122 -41.92 8.77 -5.09
N PHE A 123 -40.70 8.31 -5.01
CA PHE A 123 -39.73 8.76 -4.02
C PHE A 123 -38.53 9.36 -4.73
N SER A 124 -38.14 10.55 -4.32
CA SER A 124 -37.01 11.28 -4.90
C SER A 124 -36.19 12.02 -3.82
N PHE A 125 -34.95 12.31 -4.16
CA PHE A 125 -34.06 13.23 -3.47
C PHE A 125 -32.98 13.72 -4.40
N ASP A 126 -32.38 14.86 -4.09
CA ASP A 126 -31.22 15.42 -4.77
C ASP A 126 -29.95 15.07 -4.02
N PHE A 127 -28.83 14.96 -4.72
CA PHE A 127 -27.51 14.72 -4.12
C PHE A 127 -26.41 15.53 -4.81
N SER A 128 -25.39 15.88 -4.03
CA SER A 128 -24.07 16.30 -4.49
C SER A 128 -23.03 15.42 -3.81
N ALA A 129 -21.99 15.05 -4.55
CA ALA A 129 -20.86 14.29 -4.06
C ALA A 129 -19.58 14.90 -4.64
N ASP A 130 -18.69 15.31 -3.77
CA ASP A 130 -17.41 15.92 -4.11
C ASP A 130 -16.30 15.10 -3.49
N LEU A 131 -15.18 14.91 -4.19
CA LEU A 131 -13.97 14.33 -3.67
C LEU A 131 -12.75 15.12 -4.11
N GLU A 132 -11.78 15.22 -3.22
CA GLU A 132 -10.50 15.88 -3.44
C GLU A 132 -9.38 14.98 -2.92
N LEU A 133 -8.43 14.66 -3.78
CA LEU A 133 -7.24 13.89 -3.45
C LEU A 133 -6.02 14.72 -3.83
N THR A 134 -5.09 14.86 -2.91
CA THR A 134 -3.81 15.54 -3.15
C THR A 134 -2.67 14.75 -2.56
N ALA A 135 -1.53 14.75 -3.24
CA ALA A 135 -0.33 14.07 -2.80
C ALA A 135 0.90 14.86 -3.24
N LYS A 136 2.01 14.72 -2.52
CA LYS A 136 3.32 15.15 -3.03
C LYS A 136 3.60 14.39 -4.32
N GLU A 137 4.07 15.07 -5.34
CA GLU A 137 4.65 14.43 -6.51
C GLU A 137 5.88 13.62 -6.10
N ILE A 138 5.93 12.36 -6.50
CA ILE A 138 7.03 11.46 -6.17
C ILE A 138 7.93 11.29 -7.37
N GLU A 139 9.12 11.88 -7.30
CA GLU A 139 10.16 11.75 -8.32
C GLU A 139 10.91 10.40 -8.23
N ASN A 140 11.01 9.83 -7.03
CA ASN A 140 11.68 8.56 -6.79
C ASN A 140 10.74 7.56 -6.09
N PRO A 141 10.02 6.73 -6.87
CA PRO A 141 9.08 5.75 -6.32
C PRO A 141 9.77 4.59 -5.56
N ASP A 142 11.11 4.51 -5.61
CA ASP A 142 11.86 3.49 -4.89
C ASP A 142 12.03 3.79 -3.40
N VAL A 143 11.84 5.05 -2.99
CA VAL A 143 12.04 5.49 -1.60
C VAL A 143 10.82 6.19 -1.00
N GLU A 144 9.85 6.56 -1.80
CA GLU A 144 8.65 7.26 -1.34
C GLU A 144 7.39 6.67 -1.99
N TYR A 145 6.36 6.52 -1.19
CA TYR A 145 5.05 6.06 -1.63
C TYR A 145 3.96 6.92 -1.01
N ASN A 146 2.95 7.25 -1.78
CA ASN A 146 1.73 7.84 -1.28
C ASN A 146 0.52 7.40 -2.10
N LYS A 147 -0.59 7.22 -1.40
CA LYS A 147 -1.85 6.81 -2.00
C LYS A 147 -3.00 7.45 -1.24
N GLY A 148 -3.89 8.11 -1.98
CA GLY A 148 -5.16 8.61 -1.49
C GLY A 148 -6.34 7.94 -2.18
N GLN A 149 -7.40 7.69 -1.44
CA GLN A 149 -8.66 7.20 -1.97
C GLN A 149 -9.83 7.85 -1.25
N SER A 150 -10.83 8.29 -2.01
CA SER A 150 -12.11 8.74 -1.45
C SER A 150 -13.26 8.12 -2.23
N THR A 151 -14.33 7.77 -1.52
CA THR A 151 -15.52 7.14 -2.12
C THR A 151 -16.78 7.69 -1.48
N THR A 152 -17.71 8.16 -2.30
CA THR A 152 -19.07 8.47 -1.89
C THR A 152 -20.04 7.50 -2.56
N THR A 153 -20.87 6.86 -1.77
CA THR A 153 -21.86 5.89 -2.27
C THR A 153 -23.19 6.07 -1.56
N PHE A 154 -24.29 5.92 -2.31
CA PHE A 154 -25.57 5.62 -1.70
C PHE A 154 -26.21 4.36 -2.29
N LEU A 155 -26.94 3.64 -1.43
CA LEU A 155 -27.76 2.47 -1.78
C LEU A 155 -29.20 2.74 -1.37
N VAL A 156 -30.14 2.45 -2.26
CA VAL A 156 -31.59 2.47 -1.96
C VAL A 156 -32.06 1.03 -1.81
N LEU A 157 -32.50 0.68 -0.61
CA LEU A 157 -32.92 -0.68 -0.24
C LEU A 157 -34.44 -0.74 -0.06
N ASP A 158 -35.09 -1.79 -0.59
CA ASP A 158 -36.42 -2.19 -0.16
C ASP A 158 -36.26 -3.01 1.14
N THR A 159 -36.71 -2.46 2.24
CA THR A 159 -36.68 -3.05 3.58
C THR A 159 -38.08 -3.39 4.09
N THR A 160 -39.07 -3.48 3.21
CA THR A 160 -40.45 -3.90 3.53
C THR A 160 -40.46 -5.27 4.24
N ASN A 161 -39.55 -6.17 3.85
CA ASN A 161 -39.22 -7.37 4.60
C ASN A 161 -37.80 -7.23 5.20
N PRO A 162 -37.66 -6.94 6.50
CA PRO A 162 -36.35 -6.66 7.10
C PRO A 162 -35.40 -7.86 7.04
N ASN A 163 -35.89 -9.09 6.95
CA ASN A 163 -35.09 -10.30 6.84
C ASN A 163 -34.63 -10.59 5.40
N LYS A 164 -35.09 -9.82 4.43
CA LYS A 164 -34.80 -9.98 3.00
C LYS A 164 -34.70 -8.60 2.31
N ALA A 165 -33.88 -7.72 2.87
CA ALA A 165 -33.60 -6.43 2.25
C ALA A 165 -33.03 -6.62 0.83
N LYS A 166 -33.49 -5.81 -0.11
CA LYS A 166 -33.09 -5.89 -1.51
C LYS A 166 -32.58 -4.54 -1.99
N VAL A 167 -31.37 -4.52 -2.57
CA VAL A 167 -30.87 -3.34 -3.27
C VAL A 167 -31.75 -3.07 -4.49
N LEU A 168 -32.30 -1.88 -4.57
CA LEU A 168 -33.12 -1.40 -5.67
C LEU A 168 -32.28 -0.56 -6.64
N ASP A 169 -31.51 0.37 -6.09
CA ASP A 169 -30.73 1.34 -6.85
C ASP A 169 -29.46 1.72 -6.09
N TYR A 170 -28.51 2.27 -6.81
CA TYR A 170 -27.22 2.73 -6.28
C TYR A 170 -26.65 3.87 -7.10
N PHE A 171 -25.78 4.63 -6.46
CA PHE A 171 -24.81 5.55 -7.05
C PHE A 171 -23.49 5.43 -6.30
N GLY A 172 -22.39 5.64 -7.00
CA GLY A 172 -21.07 5.74 -6.42
C GLY A 172 -20.12 6.58 -7.27
N ILE A 173 -19.32 7.38 -6.61
CA ILE A 173 -18.15 8.04 -7.14
C ILE A 173 -16.93 7.60 -6.31
N GLN A 174 -15.86 7.21 -6.96
CA GLN A 174 -14.62 6.77 -6.33
C GLN A 174 -13.44 7.42 -7.04
N GLY A 175 -12.60 8.11 -6.27
CA GLY A 175 -11.30 8.62 -6.68
C GLY A 175 -10.17 7.79 -6.06
N LYS A 176 -9.12 7.59 -6.81
CA LYS A 176 -7.87 6.96 -6.36
C LYS A 176 -6.70 7.71 -6.99
N LEU A 177 -5.79 8.19 -6.16
CA LEU A 177 -4.54 8.84 -6.54
C LEU A 177 -3.36 8.04 -5.96
N ILE A 178 -2.40 7.69 -6.81
CA ILE A 178 -1.10 7.12 -6.39
C ILE A 178 -0.06 7.90 -7.18
N SER A 179 0.63 8.83 -6.53
CA SER A 179 1.61 9.67 -7.17
C SER A 179 2.85 8.87 -7.61
N SER A 180 3.33 7.95 -6.79
CA SER A 180 4.46 7.06 -7.14
C SER A 180 4.26 6.26 -8.43
N ASP A 181 3.02 5.94 -8.79
CA ASP A 181 2.66 5.17 -9.98
C ASP A 181 2.06 6.05 -11.10
N GLN A 182 1.94 7.36 -10.87
CA GLN A 182 1.24 8.32 -11.75
C GLN A 182 -0.18 7.86 -12.11
N ILE A 183 -0.92 7.35 -11.12
CA ILE A 183 -2.27 6.86 -11.28
C ILE A 183 -3.28 7.85 -10.68
N GLY A 184 -4.19 8.33 -11.51
CA GLY A 184 -5.36 9.12 -11.10
C GLY A 184 -6.65 8.58 -11.72
N ASP A 185 -7.31 7.68 -11.01
CA ASP A 185 -8.54 7.02 -11.43
C ASP A 185 -9.76 7.68 -10.79
N LEU A 186 -10.70 8.13 -11.61
CA LEU A 186 -12.04 8.55 -11.17
C LEU A 186 -13.10 7.66 -11.81
N LYS A 187 -13.87 6.96 -10.99
CA LYS A 187 -14.91 6.01 -11.42
C LYS A 187 -16.29 6.44 -10.95
N PHE A 188 -17.28 6.28 -11.83
CA PHE A 188 -18.69 6.52 -11.54
C PHE A 188 -19.48 5.26 -11.80
N GLY A 189 -20.37 4.94 -10.88
CA GLY A 189 -21.34 3.86 -11.04
C GLY A 189 -22.74 4.32 -10.66
N ARG A 190 -23.77 3.97 -11.44
CA ARG A 190 -25.18 4.32 -11.13
C ARG A 190 -26.16 3.32 -11.70
N SER A 191 -27.31 3.22 -11.05
CA SER A 191 -28.49 2.56 -11.59
C SER A 191 -29.31 3.50 -12.49
N ARG A 192 -30.30 2.94 -13.20
CA ARG A 192 -31.12 3.68 -14.17
C ARG A 192 -31.99 4.79 -13.58
N ASN A 193 -32.35 4.69 -12.29
CA ASN A 193 -33.22 5.67 -11.60
C ASN A 193 -32.41 6.83 -10.96
N VAL A 194 -31.12 6.89 -11.24
CA VAL A 194 -30.24 7.98 -10.85
C VAL A 194 -29.91 8.80 -12.09
N THR A 195 -30.24 10.05 -12.09
CA THR A 195 -29.89 11.03 -13.12
C THR A 195 -28.70 11.84 -12.63
N ILE A 196 -27.67 11.98 -13.44
CA ILE A 196 -26.53 12.86 -13.17
C ILE A 196 -26.76 14.13 -14.02
N ASP A 197 -26.90 15.26 -13.35
CA ASP A 197 -27.13 16.56 -13.96
C ASP A 197 -25.80 17.23 -14.36
N SER A 198 -24.82 17.10 -13.52
CA SER A 198 -23.42 17.50 -13.81
C SER A 198 -22.42 16.55 -13.18
N ARG A 199 -21.28 16.42 -13.84
CA ARG A 199 -20.10 15.74 -13.31
C ARG A 199 -18.86 16.41 -13.86
N ASP A 200 -17.84 16.52 -13.03
CA ASP A 200 -16.57 17.07 -13.43
C ASP A 200 -15.43 16.19 -12.93
N LYS A 201 -14.31 16.27 -13.63
CA LYS A 201 -13.03 15.66 -13.25
C LYS A 201 -11.95 16.66 -13.57
N ASP A 202 -11.14 17.00 -12.58
CA ASP A 202 -9.92 17.77 -12.74
C ASP A 202 -8.76 17.00 -12.12
N SER A 203 -7.61 16.96 -12.79
CA SER A 203 -6.46 16.19 -12.30
C SER A 203 -5.17 16.68 -12.90
N ASP A 204 -4.14 16.71 -12.09
CA ASP A 204 -2.75 16.89 -12.46
C ASP A 204 -1.96 15.75 -11.81
N ILE A 205 -1.32 14.89 -12.60
CA ILE A 205 -0.73 13.62 -12.13
C ILE A 205 0.65 13.39 -12.76
N ASP A 206 1.02 14.20 -13.74
CA ASP A 206 2.30 14.14 -14.45
C ASP A 206 3.14 15.39 -14.21
N GLY A 207 2.84 16.06 -13.10
CA GLY A 207 3.15 17.44 -12.88
C GLY A 207 4.60 17.78 -12.72
N ASP A 208 4.91 19.00 -13.12
CA ASP A 208 6.17 19.67 -12.90
C ASP A 208 6.10 20.60 -11.67
N ASN A 209 5.08 20.47 -10.81
CA ASN A 209 4.75 21.46 -9.78
C ASN A 209 4.86 20.94 -8.33
N GLY A 210 5.32 19.71 -8.15
CA GLY A 210 5.59 19.11 -6.85
C GLY A 210 4.34 18.61 -6.12
N THR A 211 3.17 18.63 -6.75
CA THR A 211 1.91 18.17 -6.16
C THR A 211 0.99 17.55 -7.21
N ASP A 212 0.65 16.28 -7.02
CA ASP A 212 -0.38 15.62 -7.79
C ASP A 212 -1.76 15.82 -7.16
N PHE A 213 -2.79 15.95 -7.98
CA PHE A 213 -4.15 16.00 -7.48
C PHE A 213 -5.16 15.30 -8.40
N LEU A 214 -6.26 14.87 -7.81
CA LEU A 214 -7.44 14.34 -8.49
C LEU A 214 -8.70 14.83 -7.80
N ASN A 215 -9.48 15.65 -8.47
CA ASN A 215 -10.77 16.14 -8.03
C ASN A 215 -11.91 15.52 -8.83
N GLY A 216 -13.01 15.22 -8.16
CA GLY A 216 -14.18 14.67 -8.79
C GLY A 216 -15.46 15.19 -8.15
N ASN A 217 -16.43 15.52 -9.00
CA ASN A 217 -17.73 16.03 -8.59
C ASN A 217 -18.84 15.29 -9.33
N ALA A 218 -19.98 15.09 -8.66
CA ALA A 218 -21.22 14.65 -9.27
C ALA A 218 -22.42 15.25 -8.55
N VAL A 219 -23.30 15.88 -9.30
CA VAL A 219 -24.60 16.38 -8.84
C VAL A 219 -25.70 15.67 -9.60
N GLY A 220 -26.76 15.29 -8.91
CA GLY A 220 -27.84 14.57 -9.57
C GLY A 220 -29.06 14.36 -8.68
N THR A 221 -29.99 13.62 -9.24
CA THR A 221 -31.30 13.31 -8.64
C THR A 221 -31.57 11.81 -8.69
N TYR A 222 -32.08 11.27 -7.62
CA TYR A 222 -32.68 9.94 -7.58
C TYR A 222 -34.22 10.11 -7.68
N GLU A 223 -34.85 9.34 -8.54
CA GLU A 223 -36.32 9.28 -8.64
C GLU A 223 -36.77 7.85 -9.02
N ARG A 224 -37.73 7.31 -8.26
CA ARG A 224 -38.35 6.02 -8.55
C ARG A 224 -39.80 5.96 -8.15
N ASN A 225 -40.64 5.39 -9.04
CA ASN A 225 -42.06 5.14 -8.79
C ASN A 225 -42.26 3.76 -8.14
N PHE A 226 -43.20 3.68 -7.18
CA PHE A 226 -43.53 2.46 -6.46
C PHE A 226 -45.02 2.10 -6.68
N ASN A 227 -45.24 0.86 -7.13
CA ASN A 227 -46.62 0.35 -7.41
C ASN A 227 -47.26 -0.35 -6.18
N ARG A 228 -46.59 -0.37 -5.07
CA ARG A 228 -47.02 -0.94 -3.78
C ARG A 228 -46.45 -0.11 -2.64
N ASN A 229 -47.07 -0.26 -1.45
CA ASN A 229 -46.44 0.30 -0.23
C ASN A 229 -45.07 -0.32 -0.03
N THR A 230 -44.08 0.50 0.16
CA THR A 230 -42.65 0.06 0.28
C THR A 230 -41.97 0.84 1.37
N ASN A 231 -41.33 0.10 2.30
CA ASN A 231 -40.40 0.73 3.22
C ASN A 231 -39.02 0.76 2.57
N LEU A 232 -38.44 1.94 2.49
CA LEU A 232 -37.12 2.16 1.96
C LEU A 232 -36.13 2.43 3.08
N THR A 233 -34.90 1.96 2.91
CA THR A 233 -33.76 2.45 3.68
C THR A 233 -32.71 2.94 2.70
N ILE A 234 -32.29 4.18 2.85
CA ILE A 234 -31.17 4.74 2.12
C ILE A 234 -29.95 4.64 3.01
N VAL A 235 -28.93 3.94 2.54
CA VAL A 235 -27.62 3.84 3.15
C VAL A 235 -26.69 4.77 2.38
N LYS A 236 -26.18 5.79 3.02
CA LYS A 236 -25.23 6.77 2.47
C LYS A 236 -23.92 6.57 3.19
N ILE A 237 -22.84 6.46 2.46
CA ILE A 237 -21.51 6.19 3.01
C ILE A 237 -20.52 7.10 2.28
N ASN A 238 -19.70 7.76 3.06
CA ASN A 238 -18.52 8.45 2.57
C ASN A 238 -17.30 7.90 3.29
N THR A 239 -16.23 7.60 2.54
CA THR A 239 -14.99 7.09 3.09
C THR A 239 -13.81 7.83 2.48
N SER A 240 -12.81 8.14 3.28
CA SER A 240 -11.51 8.63 2.81
C SER A 240 -10.42 7.84 3.50
N SER A 241 -9.43 7.40 2.73
CA SER A 241 -8.28 6.67 3.22
C SER A 241 -7.00 7.14 2.55
N VAL A 242 -5.92 7.18 3.30
CA VAL A 242 -4.60 7.49 2.80
C VAL A 242 -3.56 6.57 3.41
N GLU A 243 -2.52 6.33 2.62
CA GLU A 243 -1.37 5.52 2.96
C GLU A 243 -0.12 6.26 2.46
N LEU A 244 0.88 6.39 3.30
CA LEU A 244 2.09 7.12 3.00
C LEU A 244 3.26 6.40 3.65
N ALA A 245 4.31 6.22 2.87
CA ALA A 245 5.60 5.73 3.35
C ALA A 245 6.72 6.53 2.68
N GLY A 246 7.83 6.69 3.35
CA GLY A 246 8.96 7.37 2.75
C GLY A 246 10.13 7.53 3.70
N ASP A 247 11.25 7.88 3.10
CA ASP A 247 12.47 8.24 3.78
C ASP A 247 12.95 9.60 3.26
N THR A 248 12.75 10.64 4.08
CA THR A 248 13.23 11.98 3.77
C THR A 248 14.60 12.25 4.41
N LEU A 249 15.45 11.24 4.52
CA LEU A 249 16.80 11.46 5.01
C LEU A 249 17.59 12.33 4.04
N ILE A 250 17.93 13.50 4.52
CA ILE A 250 18.87 14.42 3.90
C ILE A 250 20.23 13.72 3.77
N GLY A 251 20.47 13.16 2.59
CA GLY A 251 21.72 12.49 2.25
C GLY A 251 21.78 11.08 2.86
N ASN A 252 21.28 10.14 2.11
CA ASN A 252 21.51 8.73 2.39
C ASN A 252 23.03 8.44 2.39
N LEU A 253 23.59 8.34 3.56
CA LEU A 253 24.97 7.92 3.81
C LEU A 253 25.01 6.76 4.80
N GLY A 254 23.96 5.99 4.92
CA GLY A 254 24.04 4.99 5.95
C GLY A 254 22.96 3.94 6.02
N THR A 255 23.08 3.15 6.99
CA THR A 255 22.26 2.01 7.34
C THR A 255 20.87 2.46 7.78
N ASP A 256 19.87 2.19 6.95
CA ASP A 256 18.48 2.43 7.32
C ASP A 256 17.89 1.22 8.06
N VAL A 257 16.94 1.46 8.94
CA VAL A 257 16.24 0.40 9.66
C VAL A 257 14.75 0.49 9.33
N ILE A 258 14.25 -0.51 8.61
CA ILE A 258 12.89 -0.56 8.08
C ILE A 258 12.10 -1.62 8.84
N TYR A 259 10.97 -1.26 9.42
CA TYR A 259 10.09 -2.18 10.12
C TYR A 259 8.78 -2.38 9.36
N GLY A 260 8.39 -3.64 9.18
CA GLY A 260 7.06 -4.03 8.72
C GLY A 260 6.04 -4.08 9.86
N THR A 261 4.86 -4.52 9.52
CA THR A 261 3.71 -4.63 10.40
C THR A 261 3.41 -6.09 10.79
N ILE A 262 2.23 -6.34 11.33
CA ILE A 262 1.72 -7.71 11.56
C ILE A 262 0.93 -8.26 10.35
N ARG A 263 1.01 -7.61 9.21
CA ARG A 263 0.30 -7.97 7.99
C ARG A 263 1.29 -8.19 6.86
N LYS A 264 0.77 -8.63 5.73
CA LYS A 264 1.57 -8.73 4.51
C LYS A 264 2.12 -7.37 4.10
N ASP A 265 3.45 -7.25 4.10
CA ASP A 265 4.19 -6.03 3.78
C ASP A 265 5.02 -6.19 2.49
N SER A 266 5.45 -5.07 1.94
CA SER A 266 6.44 -5.03 0.87
C SER A 266 7.48 -3.98 1.26
N LEU A 267 8.57 -4.44 1.83
CA LEU A 267 9.66 -3.60 2.32
C LEU A 267 10.77 -3.52 1.27
N ARG A 268 11.34 -2.36 1.13
CA ARG A 268 12.42 -2.13 0.19
C ARG A 268 13.50 -1.23 0.81
N GLY A 269 14.73 -1.66 0.75
CA GLY A 269 15.91 -0.89 1.12
C GLY A 269 16.28 0.17 0.07
N THR A 270 17.34 0.86 0.33
CA THR A 270 17.88 1.97 -0.46
C THR A 270 19.11 1.55 -1.29
N THR A 271 20.09 2.41 -1.43
CA THR A 271 21.38 2.08 -2.06
C THR A 271 22.52 1.93 -1.05
N GLY A 272 22.24 2.00 0.24
CA GLY A 272 23.16 1.83 1.35
C GLY A 272 22.93 0.52 2.07
N ASP A 273 23.69 0.26 3.14
CA ASP A 273 23.58 -0.95 3.96
C ASP A 273 22.37 -0.84 4.88
N ASP A 274 21.28 -1.56 4.60
CA ASP A 274 19.99 -1.43 5.26
C ASP A 274 19.65 -2.60 6.19
N LYS A 275 18.64 -2.42 7.05
CA LYS A 275 18.10 -3.48 7.90
C LYS A 275 16.58 -3.49 7.81
N LEU A 276 16.03 -4.56 7.25
CA LEU A 276 14.60 -4.74 7.04
C LEU A 276 14.05 -5.80 7.99
N TYR A 277 13.04 -5.48 8.79
CA TYR A 277 12.39 -6.38 9.74
C TYR A 277 10.89 -6.44 9.47
N ALA A 278 10.36 -7.51 8.87
CA ALA A 278 8.97 -7.55 8.43
C ALA A 278 7.98 -8.00 9.51
N SER A 279 8.37 -8.87 10.45
CA SER A 279 7.60 -9.28 11.63
C SER A 279 6.62 -10.44 11.41
N LEU A 280 5.36 -10.20 11.10
CA LEU A 280 4.34 -11.23 10.84
C LEU A 280 3.67 -10.96 9.51
N GLY A 281 3.40 -11.98 8.72
CA GLY A 281 2.71 -11.84 7.44
C GLY A 281 3.41 -12.64 6.36
N ASP A 282 2.83 -12.74 5.17
CA ASP A 282 3.53 -13.29 4.01
C ASP A 282 4.17 -12.11 3.26
N ASP A 283 5.40 -11.76 3.64
CA ASP A 283 6.05 -10.49 3.32
C ASP A 283 6.95 -10.57 2.08
N LYS A 284 7.29 -9.41 1.56
CA LYS A 284 8.26 -9.29 0.47
C LYS A 284 9.30 -8.23 0.84
N LEU A 285 10.57 -8.64 0.87
CA LEU A 285 11.71 -7.80 1.21
C LEU A 285 12.68 -7.73 0.04
N SER A 286 13.25 -6.54 -0.21
CA SER A 286 14.29 -6.30 -1.22
C SER A 286 15.31 -5.32 -0.66
N GLY A 287 16.59 -5.70 -0.59
CA GLY A 287 17.67 -4.85 -0.08
C GLY A 287 18.07 -3.74 -1.06
N ASN A 288 18.03 -3.99 -2.35
CA ASN A 288 18.55 -3.21 -3.49
C ASN A 288 20.08 -3.21 -3.57
N ARG A 289 20.75 -2.12 -3.22
CA ARG A 289 22.22 -2.06 -3.21
C ARG A 289 22.68 -1.83 -1.80
N GLY A 290 23.87 -2.38 -1.45
CA GLY A 290 24.41 -2.26 -0.12
C GLY A 290 24.63 -3.64 0.47
N ASN A 291 25.16 -3.71 1.71
CA ASN A 291 25.27 -4.98 2.41
C ASN A 291 24.14 -5.03 3.45
N ASP A 292 23.03 -5.64 3.06
CA ASP A 292 21.77 -5.51 3.75
C ASP A 292 21.51 -6.64 4.75
N VAL A 293 20.64 -6.40 5.71
CA VAL A 293 20.12 -7.40 6.62
C VAL A 293 18.60 -7.46 6.48
N LEU A 294 18.07 -8.57 6.01
CA LEU A 294 16.66 -8.83 5.82
C LEU A 294 16.18 -9.89 6.81
N ASP A 295 15.21 -9.58 7.66
CA ASP A 295 14.58 -10.48 8.62
C ASP A 295 13.06 -10.46 8.40
N ALA A 296 12.53 -11.52 7.81
CA ALA A 296 11.13 -11.58 7.44
C ALA A 296 10.21 -11.97 8.62
N GLY A 297 10.65 -12.86 9.50
CA GLY A 297 9.95 -13.14 10.74
C GLY A 297 9.03 -14.35 10.71
N GLN A 298 7.73 -14.21 10.69
CA GLN A 298 6.75 -15.30 10.59
C GLN A 298 5.85 -15.11 9.37
N GLY A 299 5.77 -16.09 8.53
CA GLY A 299 4.97 -16.08 7.31
C GLY A 299 5.61 -16.93 6.23
N ASN A 300 5.07 -16.90 5.01
CA ASN A 300 5.75 -17.50 3.86
C ASN A 300 6.30 -16.34 3.02
N ASP A 301 7.56 -16.02 3.23
CA ASP A 301 8.16 -14.77 2.85
C ASP A 301 8.99 -14.85 1.56
N LEU A 302 9.20 -13.73 0.91
CA LEU A 302 10.06 -13.61 -0.26
C LEU A 302 11.15 -12.56 0.00
N LEU A 303 12.41 -13.01 0.07
CA LEU A 303 13.55 -12.17 0.35
C LEU A 303 14.49 -12.10 -0.86
N ASN A 304 14.86 -10.90 -1.25
CA ASN A 304 15.89 -10.62 -2.25
C ASN A 304 16.93 -9.68 -1.64
N GLY A 305 18.20 -10.11 -1.58
CA GLY A 305 19.32 -9.24 -1.17
C GLY A 305 19.60 -8.16 -2.22
N ASP A 306 19.55 -8.55 -3.49
CA ASP A 306 19.88 -7.78 -4.68
C ASP A 306 21.42 -7.55 -4.83
N ASP A 307 21.99 -6.33 -4.94
CA ASP A 307 23.44 -6.09 -5.15
C ASP A 307 24.16 -5.84 -3.80
N GLY A 308 25.00 -6.72 -3.35
CA GLY A 308 25.79 -6.51 -2.13
C GLY A 308 26.16 -7.81 -1.41
N ASN A 309 26.74 -7.72 -0.22
CA ASN A 309 26.97 -8.92 0.59
C ASN A 309 25.92 -8.94 1.70
N ASP A 310 24.84 -9.66 1.46
CA ASP A 310 23.62 -9.55 2.24
C ASP A 310 23.50 -10.66 3.31
N THR A 311 22.64 -10.45 4.29
CA THR A 311 22.26 -11.44 5.27
C THR A 311 20.75 -11.57 5.33
N LEU A 312 20.22 -12.72 4.93
CA LEU A 312 18.80 -13.00 4.79
C LEU A 312 18.35 -14.02 5.83
N TYR A 313 17.34 -13.69 6.61
CA TYR A 313 16.67 -14.57 7.58
C TYR A 313 15.19 -14.71 7.15
N GLY A 314 14.78 -15.91 6.74
CA GLY A 314 13.38 -16.23 6.44
C GLY A 314 12.53 -16.26 7.72
N GLY A 315 12.90 -17.10 8.67
CA GLY A 315 12.28 -17.15 9.99
C GLY A 315 11.38 -18.35 10.20
N LYS A 316 10.06 -18.16 10.33
CA LYS A 316 9.11 -19.27 10.41
C LYS A 316 8.17 -19.25 9.23
N GLY A 317 8.05 -20.38 8.57
CA GLY A 317 7.17 -20.56 7.41
C GLY A 317 7.90 -21.18 6.24
N ASN A 318 7.33 -21.14 5.06
CA ASN A 318 8.00 -21.68 3.88
C ASN A 318 8.50 -20.51 3.03
N ASP A 319 9.75 -20.16 3.23
CA ASP A 319 10.31 -18.94 2.71
C ASP A 319 11.05 -19.13 1.37
N THR A 320 11.21 -18.06 0.63
CA THR A 320 11.99 -18.05 -0.60
C THR A 320 13.06 -16.98 -0.49
N LEU A 321 14.33 -17.43 -0.49
CA LEU A 321 15.50 -16.59 -0.32
C LEU A 321 16.32 -16.57 -1.61
N ASN A 322 16.73 -15.37 -2.01
CA ASN A 322 17.64 -15.13 -3.12
C ASN A 322 18.63 -14.03 -2.71
N GLY A 323 19.90 -14.34 -2.56
CA GLY A 323 20.96 -13.35 -2.28
C GLY A 323 21.16 -12.41 -3.45
N ASN A 324 21.05 -12.91 -4.65
CA ASN A 324 21.40 -12.32 -5.94
C ASN A 324 22.93 -12.09 -6.08
N GLY A 325 23.43 -10.88 -6.08
CA GLY A 325 24.81 -10.61 -6.47
C GLY A 325 25.72 -10.17 -5.35
N GLY A 326 26.71 -10.99 -5.00
CA GLY A 326 27.67 -10.73 -3.94
C GLY A 326 27.98 -11.97 -3.13
N ASN A 327 28.49 -11.81 -1.92
CA ASN A 327 28.75 -12.95 -1.04
C ASN A 327 27.74 -12.92 0.11
N ASP A 328 26.72 -13.75 0.00
CA ASP A 328 25.53 -13.65 0.84
C ASP A 328 25.51 -14.73 1.94
N VAL A 329 24.77 -14.43 2.99
CA VAL A 329 24.48 -15.39 4.07
C VAL A 329 22.96 -15.60 4.13
N LEU A 330 22.53 -16.84 3.92
CA LEU A 330 21.11 -17.20 3.88
C LEU A 330 20.79 -18.18 5.02
N VAL A 331 19.71 -17.89 5.74
CA VAL A 331 19.16 -18.69 6.83
C VAL A 331 17.66 -18.86 6.56
N GLY A 332 17.23 -20.08 6.26
CA GLY A 332 15.81 -20.37 5.99
C GLY A 332 14.96 -20.29 7.25
N GLY A 333 15.36 -21.03 8.29
CA GLY A 333 14.67 -21.10 9.56
C GLY A 333 13.78 -22.33 9.71
N ASP A 334 12.60 -22.15 10.32
CA ASP A 334 11.63 -23.22 10.53
C ASP A 334 10.71 -23.33 9.29
N GLY A 335 10.79 -24.41 8.54
CA GLY A 335 9.84 -24.65 7.44
C GLY A 335 10.38 -25.45 6.28
N ASN A 336 9.75 -25.34 5.12
CA ASN A 336 10.23 -25.91 3.87
C ASN A 336 10.69 -24.74 2.97
N ASP A 337 11.94 -24.37 3.10
CA ASP A 337 12.46 -23.17 2.49
C ASP A 337 13.00 -23.41 1.08
N THR A 338 13.03 -22.37 0.27
CA THR A 338 13.55 -22.43 -1.08
C THR A 338 14.68 -21.42 -1.26
N PHE A 339 15.89 -21.93 -1.49
CA PHE A 339 17.06 -21.13 -1.80
C PHE A 339 17.26 -21.07 -3.31
N THR A 340 17.27 -19.87 -3.88
CA THR A 340 17.33 -19.68 -5.33
C THR A 340 18.62 -18.98 -5.74
N PHE A 341 19.32 -19.56 -6.71
CA PHE A 341 20.53 -19.02 -7.32
C PHE A 341 20.37 -18.96 -8.82
N LYS A 342 20.39 -17.76 -9.38
CA LYS A 342 20.22 -17.53 -10.81
C LYS A 342 21.57 -17.19 -11.43
N ARG A 343 21.86 -17.81 -12.53
CA ARG A 343 23.09 -17.52 -13.27
C ARG A 343 23.21 -16.07 -13.73
N THR A 344 22.09 -15.38 -13.91
CA THR A 344 22.07 -13.97 -14.30
C THR A 344 22.58 -13.04 -13.22
N ASP A 345 22.49 -13.45 -11.98
CA ASP A 345 22.83 -12.64 -10.82
C ASP A 345 24.36 -12.56 -10.63
N SER A 346 25.09 -13.63 -10.96
CA SER A 346 26.57 -13.73 -10.90
C SER A 346 27.26 -13.43 -12.24
N LEU A 347 26.61 -12.73 -13.16
CA LEU A 347 27.22 -12.37 -14.45
C LEU A 347 28.44 -11.46 -14.22
N PHE A 348 29.64 -11.92 -14.64
CA PHE A 348 30.93 -11.22 -14.55
C PHE A 348 31.57 -11.15 -13.15
N LYS A 349 31.02 -11.82 -12.13
CA LYS A 349 31.59 -11.88 -10.76
C LYS A 349 31.86 -13.33 -10.35
N LYS A 350 32.62 -13.50 -9.30
CA LYS A 350 32.78 -14.75 -8.57
C LYS A 350 32.11 -14.54 -7.23
N ASP A 351 30.95 -15.13 -7.06
CA ASP A 351 30.17 -14.98 -5.85
C ASP A 351 30.37 -16.22 -4.94
N PHE A 352 30.33 -15.99 -3.66
CA PHE A 352 30.51 -17.02 -2.64
C PHE A 352 29.44 -16.86 -1.56
N ASP A 353 28.42 -17.71 -1.62
CA ASP A 353 27.29 -17.67 -0.71
C ASP A 353 27.36 -18.76 0.34
N VAL A 354 26.71 -18.53 1.46
CA VAL A 354 26.65 -19.45 2.59
C VAL A 354 25.20 -19.69 2.98
N ILE A 355 24.74 -20.94 2.89
CA ILE A 355 23.48 -21.38 3.49
C ILE A 355 23.85 -22.02 4.84
N GLN A 356 23.32 -21.47 5.94
CA GLN A 356 23.74 -21.88 7.29
C GLN A 356 22.94 -23.06 7.84
N ASP A 357 21.69 -23.25 7.43
CA ASP A 357 20.74 -24.17 8.05
C ASP A 357 19.97 -25.08 7.09
N PHE A 358 20.45 -25.28 5.87
CA PHE A 358 19.78 -26.13 4.87
C PHE A 358 19.44 -27.52 5.39
N GLN A 359 18.17 -27.91 5.32
CA GLN A 359 17.66 -29.19 5.80
C GLN A 359 17.40 -30.15 4.64
N VAL A 360 18.24 -31.17 4.51
CA VAL A 360 18.12 -32.19 3.44
C VAL A 360 16.79 -32.93 3.52
N GLY A 361 16.05 -32.93 2.41
CA GLY A 361 14.72 -33.58 2.32
C GLY A 361 13.55 -32.72 2.83
N VAL A 362 13.83 -31.52 3.34
CA VAL A 362 12.86 -30.52 3.77
C VAL A 362 12.96 -29.31 2.86
N ASP A 363 14.15 -28.72 2.73
CA ASP A 363 14.38 -27.54 1.94
C ASP A 363 14.65 -27.84 0.48
N LYS A 364 14.49 -26.82 -0.36
CA LYS A 364 14.66 -26.89 -1.79
C LYS A 364 15.77 -25.96 -2.26
N LEU A 365 16.67 -26.50 -3.10
CA LEU A 365 17.65 -25.71 -3.84
C LEU A 365 17.19 -25.53 -5.29
N VAL A 366 17.17 -24.29 -5.78
CA VAL A 366 16.81 -23.94 -7.16
C VAL A 366 18.01 -23.29 -7.83
N LEU A 367 18.56 -23.95 -8.86
CA LEU A 367 19.70 -23.53 -9.66
C LEU A 367 19.24 -23.12 -11.06
N ASP A 368 18.80 -21.86 -11.20
CA ASP A 368 18.22 -21.39 -12.47
C ASP A 368 19.30 -20.95 -13.46
N GLY A 369 19.30 -21.58 -14.65
CA GLY A 369 20.24 -21.28 -15.73
C GLY A 369 21.65 -21.85 -15.57
N TRP A 370 21.98 -22.55 -14.49
CA TRP A 370 23.32 -23.12 -14.26
C TRP A 370 23.53 -24.48 -14.95
N GLY A 371 22.49 -25.21 -15.28
CA GLY A 371 22.57 -26.57 -15.82
C GLY A 371 23.00 -27.59 -14.76
N SER A 372 23.28 -28.82 -15.18
CA SER A 372 23.53 -29.96 -14.27
C SER A 372 25.03 -30.17 -13.90
N GLN A 373 25.89 -29.21 -14.07
CA GLN A 373 27.34 -29.38 -13.86
C GLN A 373 27.89 -28.55 -12.68
N GLY A 374 27.51 -28.95 -11.47
CA GLY A 374 28.14 -28.50 -10.25
C GLY A 374 29.20 -29.50 -9.76
N LYS A 375 30.27 -29.00 -9.13
CA LYS A 375 31.22 -29.80 -8.41
C LYS A 375 31.02 -29.63 -6.90
N ILE A 376 30.74 -30.71 -6.20
CA ILE A 376 30.64 -30.71 -4.74
C ILE A 376 31.90 -31.21 -4.13
N THR A 377 32.40 -30.56 -3.06
CA THR A 377 33.58 -30.94 -2.31
C THR A 377 33.36 -30.70 -0.84
N ASP A 378 33.82 -31.64 -0.01
CA ASP A 378 33.88 -31.41 1.44
C ASP A 378 34.96 -30.42 1.78
N THR A 379 34.63 -29.49 2.68
CA THR A 379 35.55 -28.54 3.28
C THR A 379 35.51 -28.67 4.80
N LYS A 380 36.37 -27.98 5.50
CA LYS A 380 36.36 -27.94 6.99
C LYS A 380 35.08 -27.27 7.55
N ASP A 381 34.42 -26.44 6.74
CA ASP A 381 33.27 -25.60 7.14
C ASP A 381 31.94 -26.17 6.61
N GLY A 382 31.97 -27.25 5.78
CA GLY A 382 30.79 -27.89 5.22
C GLY A 382 30.96 -28.34 3.77
N ALA A 383 29.85 -28.64 3.08
CA ALA A 383 29.87 -29.02 1.67
C ALA A 383 29.87 -27.77 0.77
N LEU A 384 30.85 -27.68 -0.13
CA LEU A 384 30.97 -26.59 -1.09
C LEU A 384 30.52 -27.05 -2.47
N LEU A 385 29.43 -26.49 -2.98
CA LEU A 385 28.97 -26.61 -4.37
C LEU A 385 29.58 -25.49 -5.20
N THR A 386 30.30 -25.84 -6.27
CA THR A 386 30.83 -24.86 -7.22
C THR A 386 30.16 -25.05 -8.57
N LEU A 387 29.51 -24.01 -9.06
CA LEU A 387 28.82 -23.94 -10.35
C LEU A 387 29.66 -23.13 -11.34
N ASN A 388 29.90 -23.67 -12.52
CA ASN A 388 30.65 -22.99 -13.56
C ASN A 388 29.79 -22.79 -14.80
N SER A 389 29.90 -21.63 -15.42
CA SER A 389 29.28 -21.39 -16.73
C SER A 389 29.88 -22.29 -17.82
N LEU A 390 29.04 -23.08 -18.48
CA LEU A 390 29.45 -23.82 -19.68
C LEU A 390 29.72 -22.86 -20.84
N SER A 391 30.99 -22.78 -21.23
CA SER A 391 31.54 -22.11 -22.41
C SER A 391 31.74 -20.60 -22.38
N LEU A 392 32.97 -20.23 -22.11
CA LEU A 392 33.78 -19.31 -22.90
C LEU A 392 35.21 -19.42 -22.38
N SER A 393 36.19 -19.52 -23.23
CA SER A 393 37.62 -19.67 -22.90
C SER A 393 38.26 -18.36 -22.38
N SER A 394 37.59 -17.65 -21.50
CA SER A 394 38.10 -16.42 -20.89
C SER A 394 38.21 -16.55 -19.39
N SER A 395 39.19 -15.90 -18.81
CA SER A 395 39.47 -15.88 -17.36
C SER A 395 38.38 -15.18 -16.50
N ASN A 396 37.28 -14.75 -17.13
CA ASN A 396 36.16 -14.05 -16.50
C ASN A 396 34.83 -14.82 -16.60
N ASN A 397 34.87 -16.14 -16.54
CA ASN A 397 33.64 -16.92 -16.46
C ASN A 397 32.90 -16.64 -15.15
N PRO A 398 31.59 -16.40 -15.19
CA PRO A 398 30.79 -16.36 -13.98
C PRO A 398 30.92 -17.69 -13.22
N GLN A 399 31.13 -17.61 -11.95
CA GLN A 399 31.26 -18.74 -11.04
C GLN A 399 30.45 -18.44 -9.80
N GLU A 400 29.60 -19.37 -9.41
CA GLU A 400 28.88 -19.38 -8.16
C GLU A 400 29.45 -20.43 -7.25
N SER A 401 29.60 -20.12 -5.97
CA SER A 401 30.08 -21.05 -4.95
C SER A 401 29.18 -20.99 -3.73
N ILE A 402 28.49 -22.07 -3.43
CA ILE A 402 27.53 -22.16 -2.34
C ILE A 402 28.10 -23.10 -1.28
N LEU A 403 28.31 -22.57 -0.08
CA LEU A 403 28.72 -23.36 1.10
C LEU A 403 27.48 -23.72 1.92
N PHE A 404 27.24 -24.99 2.10
CA PHE A 404 26.25 -25.54 3.01
C PHE A 404 26.93 -25.84 4.35
N SER A 405 26.71 -24.99 5.33
CA SER A 405 27.32 -25.14 6.64
C SER A 405 26.85 -26.44 7.34
N ASN A 406 27.79 -27.14 7.95
CA ASN A 406 27.51 -28.38 8.71
C ASN A 406 26.95 -29.57 7.91
N LEU A 407 26.98 -29.55 6.60
CA LEU A 407 26.60 -30.67 5.73
C LEU A 407 27.82 -31.25 5.02
N SER A 408 27.73 -32.53 4.62
CA SER A 408 28.74 -33.19 3.80
C SER A 408 28.37 -33.16 2.31
N ALA A 409 29.37 -33.37 1.44
CA ALA A 409 29.14 -33.49 0.01
C ALA A 409 28.18 -34.65 -0.33
N SER A 410 28.12 -35.71 0.49
CA SER A 410 27.18 -36.81 0.31
C SER A 410 25.73 -36.40 0.59
N ASP A 411 25.49 -35.48 1.54
CA ASP A 411 24.18 -34.98 1.89
C ASP A 411 23.63 -34.15 0.74
N ILE A 412 24.41 -33.26 0.16
CA ILE A 412 24.00 -32.37 -0.93
C ILE A 412 23.91 -33.10 -2.28
N SER A 413 24.70 -34.14 -2.51
CA SER A 413 24.64 -34.94 -3.77
C SER A 413 23.25 -35.54 -4.05
N SER A 414 22.39 -35.67 -3.05
CA SER A 414 21.04 -36.17 -3.20
C SER A 414 20.02 -35.08 -3.55
N VAL A 415 20.40 -33.79 -3.49
CA VAL A 415 19.54 -32.62 -3.66
C VAL A 415 19.70 -32.00 -5.06
N ILE A 416 20.86 -32.19 -5.70
CA ILE A 416 21.23 -31.67 -7.03
C ILE A 416 21.01 -32.78 -8.06
#